data_544c7e1f7a13aa3c9e5579395b10493b
#
_entry.id   544c7e1f7a13aa3c9e5579395b10493b
#
_cell.length_a   1.000
_cell.length_b   1.000
_cell.length_c   1.000
_cell.angle_alpha   90.00
_cell.angle_beta   90.00
_cell.angle_gamma   90.00
#
_symmetry.space_group_name_H-M   'P 1'
#
loop_
_entity.id
_entity.type
_entity.pdbx_description
1 polymer ?
#
loop_
_entity_poly.entity_id
_entity_poly.type
_entity_poly.pdbx_seq_one_letter_code
_entity_poly.pdbx_strand_id
1 'polypeptide(L)'
;TFPSPTDQVLSELGLKARSALDCCPIYKFTNFSKGVPQNGTPFIHLCRKVMNMDKHTERIEIFKSTLKLIEQGWYITPSGEQMELPPAMWTIDESKMYSKPFVVDKPKFKKTTIRVKNMDCVEYAMTLIDRGYNPALLNLADLYTPGGLVEYGSGAQEENLCRRSNLVVSLYQFSEMRVRQYPSLDLIVSEDQYPMDERYGGIYSGCVGFFRGPESEGYSLLDNPYGISVISVAAIAGPRIGKDGMMPREEENLTLDKIRTIFRIGMDNGHDSLVLSAFGCGAFANPPAHIAKLFHQVMEEPEFKNAFRLIAFAILDGYRTGLRHNPEGNLLPFQKEFDCVPQNGTTAL
;
A
#
# COMPACT_ATOMS: atom_id res chain seq x y z
N THR A 1 -4.18 -35.06 2.10
CA THR A 1 -4.32 -33.68 2.57
C THR A 1 -4.77 -33.77 4.03
N PHE A 2 -3.90 -33.43 4.96
CA PHE A 2 -4.26 -33.32 6.37
C PHE A 2 -5.06 -32.02 6.55
N PRO A 3 -6.18 -32.04 7.29
CA PRO A 3 -6.93 -30.82 7.61
C PRO A 3 -6.05 -29.83 8.39
N SER A 4 -6.32 -28.53 8.20
CA SER A 4 -5.60 -27.50 8.93
C SER A 4 -5.89 -27.62 10.44
N PRO A 5 -5.00 -27.13 11.32
CA PRO A 5 -5.26 -27.11 12.75
C PRO A 5 -6.60 -26.45 13.13
N THR A 6 -7.05 -25.50 12.32
CA THR A 6 -8.33 -24.80 12.48
C THR A 6 -9.52 -25.69 12.14
N ASP A 7 -9.42 -26.47 11.06
CA ASP A 7 -10.48 -27.41 10.64
C ASP A 7 -10.65 -28.57 11.63
N GLN A 8 -9.56 -29.01 12.23
CA GLN A 8 -9.58 -30.08 13.24
C GLN A 8 -10.29 -29.61 14.52
N VAL A 9 -10.02 -28.39 14.98
CA VAL A 9 -10.68 -27.79 16.15
C VAL A 9 -12.17 -27.53 15.88
N LEU A 10 -12.55 -27.08 14.69
CA LEU A 10 -13.94 -26.86 14.31
C LEU A 10 -14.72 -28.18 14.23
N SER A 11 -14.08 -29.26 13.75
CA SER A 11 -14.71 -30.59 13.72
C SER A 11 -14.92 -31.19 15.11
N GLU A 12 -14.01 -30.95 16.05
CA GLU A 12 -14.12 -31.35 17.44
C GLU A 12 -15.24 -30.61 18.21
N LEU A 13 -15.58 -29.39 17.73
CA LEU A 13 -16.68 -28.59 18.31
C LEU A 13 -18.03 -28.84 17.60
N GLY A 14 -18.09 -29.75 16.62
CA GLY A 14 -19.31 -30.06 15.86
C GLY A 14 -19.81 -28.91 14.98
N LEU A 15 -18.95 -27.94 14.67
CA LEU A 15 -19.26 -26.77 13.86
C LEU A 15 -18.74 -26.95 12.42
N LYS A 16 -19.55 -26.63 11.43
CA LYS A 16 -19.08 -26.54 10.05
C LYS A 16 -18.30 -25.24 9.85
N ALA A 17 -17.20 -25.27 9.12
CA ALA A 17 -16.28 -24.15 8.90
C ALA A 17 -17.00 -22.83 8.52
N ARG A 18 -18.08 -22.90 7.71
CA ARG A 18 -18.89 -21.75 7.33
C ARG A 18 -19.64 -21.07 8.50
N SER A 19 -20.07 -21.81 9.51
CA SER A 19 -20.85 -21.23 10.61
C SER A 19 -19.97 -20.50 11.66
N ALA A 20 -18.68 -20.78 11.72
CA ALA A 20 -17.78 -20.14 12.67
C ALA A 20 -17.29 -18.75 12.21
N LEU A 21 -17.17 -18.53 10.90
CA LEU A 21 -16.81 -17.22 10.34
C LEU A 21 -18.01 -16.23 10.38
N ASP A 22 -19.23 -16.74 10.19
CA ASP A 22 -20.45 -15.92 10.22
C ASP A 22 -20.88 -15.53 11.65
N CYS A 23 -20.35 -16.18 12.68
CA CYS A 23 -20.72 -15.94 14.07
C CYS A 23 -19.83 -14.96 14.83
N CYS A 24 -18.86 -14.31 14.19
CA CYS A 24 -17.96 -13.37 14.86
C CYS A 24 -18.04 -11.93 14.29
N PRO A 25 -19.17 -11.22 14.42
CA PRO A 25 -19.15 -9.77 14.32
C PRO A 25 -18.72 -9.22 15.67
N ILE A 26 -17.61 -8.53 15.70
CA ILE A 26 -17.01 -7.86 16.87
C ILE A 26 -18.02 -6.99 17.65
N TYR A 27 -19.15 -6.65 17.06
CA TYR A 27 -20.19 -5.79 17.64
C TYR A 27 -21.28 -6.48 18.49
N LYS A 28 -21.29 -7.81 18.65
CA LYS A 28 -22.33 -8.50 19.46
C LYS A 28 -21.88 -9.00 20.83
N PHE A 29 -20.62 -8.78 21.20
CA PHE A 29 -20.09 -9.31 22.48
C PHE A 29 -20.31 -8.41 23.70
N THR A 30 -20.85 -7.22 23.57
CA THR A 30 -21.10 -6.32 24.73
C THR A 30 -22.31 -6.70 25.60
N ASN A 31 -23.12 -7.68 25.25
CA ASN A 31 -24.32 -8.06 25.98
C ASN A 31 -24.29 -9.46 26.64
N PHE A 32 -23.12 -10.11 26.71
CA PHE A 32 -22.98 -11.44 27.30
C PHE A 32 -22.52 -11.44 28.77
N SER A 33 -22.94 -10.47 29.58
CA SER A 33 -22.57 -10.40 31.00
C SER A 33 -23.52 -11.15 31.98
N LYS A 34 -24.53 -11.84 31.48
CA LYS A 34 -25.44 -12.64 32.35
C LYS A 34 -25.56 -14.06 31.82
N GLY A 35 -24.86 -15.02 32.47
CA GLY A 35 -25.11 -16.44 32.30
C GLY A 35 -23.99 -17.33 31.75
N VAL A 36 -22.72 -16.97 31.90
CA VAL A 36 -21.61 -17.88 31.50
C VAL A 36 -21.26 -18.82 32.69
N PRO A 37 -21.25 -20.16 32.49
CA PRO A 37 -20.76 -21.10 33.52
C PRO A 37 -19.28 -20.84 33.83
N GLN A 38 -18.87 -20.93 35.08
CA GLN A 38 -17.51 -20.66 35.56
C GLN A 38 -16.45 -21.68 35.13
N ASN A 39 -16.79 -22.71 34.38
CA ASN A 39 -15.84 -23.70 33.86
C ASN A 39 -15.58 -23.41 32.42
N GLY A 40 -14.34 -22.92 32.12
CA GLY A 40 -13.89 -22.49 30.81
C GLY A 40 -14.14 -23.51 29.70
N THR A 41 -15.06 -23.21 28.82
CA THR A 41 -15.35 -24.02 27.64
C THR A 41 -14.22 -23.86 26.60
N PRO A 42 -13.94 -24.88 25.78
CA PRO A 42 -12.96 -24.82 24.70
C PRO A 42 -13.14 -23.60 23.78
N PHE A 43 -14.38 -23.12 23.60
CA PHE A 43 -14.73 -21.95 22.81
C PHE A 43 -14.14 -20.63 23.35
N ILE A 44 -14.15 -20.43 24.69
CA ILE A 44 -13.55 -19.24 25.32
C ILE A 44 -12.02 -19.25 25.13
N HIS A 45 -11.41 -20.45 25.15
CA HIS A 45 -9.97 -20.60 24.93
C HIS A 45 -9.59 -20.34 23.49
N LEU A 46 -10.41 -20.78 22.51
CA LEU A 46 -10.25 -20.51 21.08
C LEU A 46 -10.41 -19.01 20.78
N CYS A 47 -11.46 -18.37 21.30
CA CYS A 47 -11.64 -16.91 21.16
C CYS A 47 -10.47 -16.13 21.77
N ARG A 48 -9.96 -16.52 22.95
CA ARG A 48 -8.77 -15.92 23.55
C ARG A 48 -7.51 -16.14 22.70
N LYS A 49 -7.36 -17.31 22.04
CA LYS A 49 -6.23 -17.60 21.16
C LYS A 49 -6.27 -16.75 19.87
N VAL A 50 -7.47 -16.54 19.29
CA VAL A 50 -7.69 -15.65 18.16
C VAL A 50 -7.51 -14.19 18.57
N MET A 51 -7.97 -13.77 19.75
CA MET A 51 -7.78 -12.40 20.27
C MET A 51 -6.34 -12.08 20.73
N ASN A 52 -5.45 -13.08 20.83
CA ASN A 52 -4.05 -12.94 21.23
C ASN A 52 -3.05 -13.22 20.09
N MET A 53 -3.51 -13.35 18.84
CA MET A 53 -2.60 -13.38 17.69
C MET A 53 -1.90 -12.01 17.63
N ASP A 54 -0.56 -12.02 17.65
CA ASP A 54 0.15 -10.78 17.43
C ASP A 54 -0.08 -10.29 15.99
N LYS A 55 0.04 -8.97 15.78
CA LYS A 55 -0.22 -8.36 14.47
C LYS A 55 0.66 -8.92 13.34
N HIS A 56 1.87 -9.39 13.66
CA HIS A 56 2.74 -10.00 12.66
C HIS A 56 2.15 -11.30 12.13
N THR A 57 1.73 -12.18 13.03
CA THR A 57 1.11 -13.47 12.67
C THR A 57 -0.18 -13.25 11.86
N GLU A 58 -1.03 -12.32 12.29
CA GLU A 58 -2.25 -11.95 11.54
C GLU A 58 -1.93 -11.49 10.11
N ARG A 59 -0.97 -10.59 9.95
CA ARG A 59 -0.53 -10.08 8.64
C ARG A 59 0.04 -11.16 7.74
N ILE A 60 0.76 -12.14 8.30
CA ILE A 60 1.28 -13.30 7.56
C ILE A 60 0.12 -14.15 7.03
N GLU A 61 -0.87 -14.44 7.86
CA GLU A 61 -2.03 -15.26 7.45
C GLU A 61 -2.89 -14.54 6.40
N ILE A 62 -3.08 -13.23 6.54
CA ILE A 62 -3.76 -12.42 5.51
C ILE A 62 -2.99 -12.49 4.18
N PHE A 63 -1.66 -12.33 4.19
CA PHE A 63 -0.87 -12.41 2.97
C PHE A 63 -0.97 -13.79 2.31
N LYS A 64 -0.86 -14.88 3.07
CA LYS A 64 -1.07 -16.25 2.56
C LYS A 64 -2.47 -16.43 1.95
N SER A 65 -3.48 -15.88 2.60
CA SER A 65 -4.85 -15.89 2.09
C SER A 65 -4.98 -15.07 0.80
N THR A 66 -4.30 -13.93 0.71
CA THR A 66 -4.26 -13.12 -0.52
C THR A 66 -3.64 -13.88 -1.68
N LEU A 67 -2.50 -14.56 -1.47
CA LEU A 67 -1.87 -15.39 -2.50
C LEU A 67 -2.81 -16.49 -3.00
N LYS A 68 -3.52 -17.18 -2.11
CA LYS A 68 -4.50 -18.21 -2.49
C LYS A 68 -5.63 -17.65 -3.37
N LEU A 69 -6.12 -16.43 -3.09
CA LEU A 69 -7.14 -15.79 -3.91
C LEU A 69 -6.59 -15.42 -5.30
N ILE A 70 -5.35 -14.95 -5.38
CA ILE A 70 -4.68 -14.67 -6.65
C ILE A 70 -4.52 -15.96 -7.48
N GLU A 71 -4.04 -17.05 -6.88
CA GLU A 71 -3.91 -18.35 -7.52
C GLU A 71 -5.26 -18.91 -7.99
N GLN A 72 -6.32 -18.70 -7.20
CA GLN A 72 -7.67 -19.14 -7.51
C GLN A 72 -8.32 -18.31 -8.63
N GLY A 73 -7.97 -17.01 -8.73
CA GLY A 73 -8.51 -16.07 -9.72
C GLY A 73 -9.90 -15.50 -9.39
N TRP A 74 -10.47 -15.82 -8.23
CA TRP A 74 -11.76 -15.32 -7.79
C TRP A 74 -11.91 -15.36 -6.26
N TYR A 75 -12.93 -14.69 -5.72
CA TYR A 75 -13.28 -14.77 -4.30
C TYR A 75 -14.80 -14.64 -4.11
N ILE A 76 -15.28 -15.01 -2.91
CA ILE A 76 -16.66 -14.74 -2.51
C ILE A 76 -16.70 -13.41 -1.78
N THR A 77 -17.50 -12.48 -2.27
CA THR A 77 -17.69 -11.15 -1.67
C THR A 77 -18.40 -11.24 -0.32
N PRO A 78 -18.34 -10.19 0.52
CA PRO A 78 -19.15 -10.11 1.74
C PRO A 78 -20.65 -10.26 1.49
N SER A 79 -21.15 -9.80 0.34
CA SER A 79 -22.55 -10.00 -0.10
C SER A 79 -22.90 -11.43 -0.53
N GLY A 80 -21.88 -12.32 -0.68
CA GLY A 80 -22.04 -13.73 -1.03
C GLY A 80 -21.97 -14.03 -2.53
N GLU A 81 -21.60 -13.08 -3.36
CA GLU A 81 -21.42 -13.24 -4.79
C GLU A 81 -20.02 -13.71 -5.14
N GLN A 82 -19.82 -14.47 -6.22
CA GLN A 82 -18.52 -14.79 -6.75
C GLN A 82 -18.00 -13.62 -7.58
N MET A 83 -16.82 -13.12 -7.24
CA MET A 83 -16.14 -12.01 -7.92
C MET A 83 -14.84 -12.51 -8.54
N GLU A 84 -14.71 -12.37 -9.85
CA GLU A 84 -13.48 -12.68 -10.57
C GLU A 84 -12.41 -11.61 -10.32
N LEU A 85 -11.17 -12.05 -10.11
CA LEU A 85 -10.02 -11.15 -10.09
C LEU A 85 -9.54 -10.92 -11.54
N PRO A 86 -9.01 -9.72 -11.85
CA PRO A 86 -8.34 -9.51 -13.12
C PRO A 86 -7.27 -10.58 -13.32
N PRO A 87 -7.15 -11.19 -14.52
CA PRO A 87 -6.09 -12.16 -14.78
C PRO A 87 -4.72 -11.58 -14.40
N ALA A 88 -3.91 -12.34 -13.68
CA ALA A 88 -2.56 -11.93 -13.27
C ALA A 88 -1.71 -11.48 -14.46
N MET A 89 -1.90 -12.11 -15.61
CA MET A 89 -1.23 -11.78 -16.87
C MET A 89 -1.41 -10.32 -17.29
N TRP A 90 -2.58 -9.70 -17.08
CA TRP A 90 -2.76 -8.28 -17.41
C TRP A 90 -1.85 -7.37 -16.60
N THR A 91 -1.71 -7.67 -15.31
CA THR A 91 -0.79 -6.91 -14.44
C THR A 91 0.67 -7.14 -14.84
N ILE A 92 1.04 -8.36 -15.27
CA ILE A 92 2.39 -8.70 -15.75
C ILE A 92 2.71 -7.93 -17.03
N ASP A 93 1.85 -8.01 -18.03
CA ASP A 93 2.05 -7.38 -19.34
C ASP A 93 2.13 -5.84 -19.27
N GLU A 94 1.41 -5.25 -18.33
CA GLU A 94 1.39 -3.80 -18.05
C GLU A 94 2.51 -3.35 -17.09
N SER A 95 3.42 -4.26 -16.69
CA SER A 95 4.48 -3.93 -15.73
C SER A 95 5.80 -3.62 -16.43
N LYS A 96 6.48 -2.57 -15.95
CA LYS A 96 7.74 -2.11 -16.52
C LYS A 96 8.68 -1.59 -15.44
N MET A 97 9.93 -2.03 -15.46
CA MET A 97 10.99 -1.47 -14.64
C MET A 97 11.71 -0.34 -15.39
N TYR A 98 11.93 0.76 -14.70
CA TYR A 98 12.70 1.91 -15.16
C TYR A 98 14.01 1.94 -14.39
N SER A 99 15.14 2.11 -15.07
CA SER A 99 16.49 2.10 -14.49
C SER A 99 17.38 3.23 -14.98
N LYS A 100 16.86 4.11 -15.85
CA LYS A 100 17.61 5.19 -16.49
C LYS A 100 16.79 6.47 -16.51
N PRO A 101 17.43 7.65 -16.58
CA PRO A 101 16.71 8.89 -16.78
C PRO A 101 16.05 8.88 -18.17
N PHE A 102 14.84 9.41 -18.24
CA PHE A 102 14.07 9.60 -19.47
C PHE A 102 13.28 10.89 -19.38
N VAL A 103 12.81 11.38 -20.53
CA VAL A 103 12.02 12.60 -20.64
C VAL A 103 10.66 12.24 -21.21
N VAL A 104 9.62 12.86 -20.68
CA VAL A 104 8.25 12.66 -21.16
C VAL A 104 7.70 14.00 -21.63
N ASP A 105 7.37 14.07 -22.92
CA ASP A 105 6.67 15.24 -23.49
C ASP A 105 5.17 14.90 -23.60
N LYS A 106 4.37 15.49 -22.73
CA LYS A 106 2.92 15.29 -22.69
C LYS A 106 2.19 16.64 -22.60
N PRO A 107 0.97 16.73 -23.13
CA PRO A 107 0.11 17.89 -22.94
C PRO A 107 -0.10 18.16 -21.46
N LYS A 108 -0.05 19.44 -21.08
CA LYS A 108 -0.21 19.89 -19.70
C LYS A 108 -1.63 20.36 -19.43
N PHE A 109 -2.03 20.22 -18.18
CA PHE A 109 -3.30 20.76 -17.69
C PHE A 109 -3.18 22.28 -17.47
N LYS A 110 -4.32 22.95 -17.38
CA LYS A 110 -4.34 24.39 -17.08
C LYS A 110 -3.79 24.71 -15.68
N LYS A 111 -4.04 23.81 -14.74
CA LYS A 111 -3.63 23.94 -13.35
C LYS A 111 -3.60 22.57 -12.66
N THR A 112 -2.59 22.33 -11.84
CA THR A 112 -2.57 21.20 -10.90
C THR A 112 -3.30 21.59 -9.61
N THR A 113 -4.19 20.73 -9.14
CA THR A 113 -4.78 20.83 -7.81
C THR A 113 -3.96 19.97 -6.84
N ILE A 114 -3.55 20.56 -5.70
CA ILE A 114 -2.84 19.83 -4.64
C ILE A 114 -3.80 19.56 -3.48
N ARG A 115 -3.70 18.38 -2.89
CA ARG A 115 -4.45 17.98 -1.69
C ARG A 115 -3.54 17.24 -0.72
N VAL A 116 -3.68 17.53 0.57
CA VAL A 116 -3.03 16.77 1.65
C VAL A 116 -4.12 16.28 2.60
N LYS A 117 -4.22 14.97 2.79
CA LYS A 117 -5.29 14.32 3.54
C LYS A 117 -4.73 13.30 4.52
N ASN A 118 -5.30 13.27 5.74
CA ASN A 118 -5.11 12.16 6.68
C ASN A 118 -6.04 11.02 6.28
N MET A 119 -5.59 10.17 5.38
CA MET A 119 -6.41 9.11 4.81
C MET A 119 -5.53 7.98 4.26
N ASP A 120 -6.06 6.77 4.21
CA ASP A 120 -5.43 5.65 3.51
C ASP A 120 -5.28 5.96 2.02
N CYS A 121 -4.12 5.64 1.45
CA CYS A 121 -3.80 6.02 0.07
C CYS A 121 -4.61 5.22 -0.96
N VAL A 122 -4.96 3.96 -0.68
CA VAL A 122 -5.79 3.14 -1.56
C VAL A 122 -7.23 3.65 -1.55
N GLU A 123 -7.79 3.94 -0.39
CA GLU A 123 -9.14 4.52 -0.26
C GLU A 123 -9.25 5.88 -0.96
N TYR A 124 -8.18 6.70 -0.88
CA TYR A 124 -8.16 7.96 -1.61
C TYR A 124 -8.11 7.74 -3.13
N ALA A 125 -7.30 6.78 -3.60
CA ALA A 125 -7.25 6.43 -5.03
C ALA A 125 -8.60 5.92 -5.54
N MET A 126 -9.30 5.06 -4.79
CA MET A 126 -10.65 4.60 -5.10
C MET A 126 -11.62 5.79 -5.24
N THR A 127 -11.58 6.73 -4.29
CA THR A 127 -12.38 7.96 -4.34
C THR A 127 -12.11 8.80 -5.60
N LEU A 128 -10.87 8.84 -6.08
CA LEU A 128 -10.52 9.56 -7.30
C LEU A 128 -11.05 8.85 -8.55
N ILE A 129 -10.97 7.52 -8.60
CA ILE A 129 -11.54 6.71 -9.69
C ILE A 129 -13.04 6.94 -9.80
N ASP A 130 -13.76 6.90 -8.68
CA ASP A 130 -15.22 7.15 -8.64
C ASP A 130 -15.59 8.57 -9.12
N ARG A 131 -14.65 9.52 -9.06
CA ARG A 131 -14.78 10.89 -9.58
C ARG A 131 -14.29 11.07 -11.03
N GLY A 132 -13.93 9.99 -11.71
CA GLY A 132 -13.49 10.00 -13.11
C GLY A 132 -12.06 10.52 -13.32
N TYR A 133 -11.18 10.35 -12.32
CA TYR A 133 -9.74 10.52 -12.47
C TYR A 133 -9.09 9.19 -12.85
N ASN A 134 -7.89 9.28 -13.43
CA ASN A 134 -7.01 8.13 -13.70
C ASN A 134 -5.75 8.21 -12.80
N PRO A 135 -5.86 7.87 -11.49
CA PRO A 135 -4.76 7.99 -10.56
C PRO A 135 -3.71 6.90 -10.73
N ALA A 136 -2.42 7.25 -10.51
CA ALA A 136 -1.40 6.29 -10.14
C ALA A 136 -1.08 6.44 -8.65
N LEU A 137 -0.99 5.30 -7.95
CA LEU A 137 -0.70 5.21 -6.53
C LEU A 137 0.80 4.98 -6.30
N LEU A 138 1.43 5.78 -5.45
CA LEU A 138 2.83 5.56 -5.05
C LEU A 138 2.93 4.43 -4.02
N ASN A 139 3.68 3.39 -4.36
CA ASN A 139 4.19 2.39 -3.44
C ASN A 139 5.55 2.86 -2.89
N LEU A 140 5.66 2.94 -1.56
CA LEU A 140 6.89 3.28 -0.83
C LEU A 140 7.78 2.03 -0.74
N ALA A 141 8.37 1.66 -1.87
CA ALA A 141 8.99 0.36 -2.12
C ALA A 141 10.32 0.16 -1.37
N ASP A 142 10.66 -1.10 -1.17
CA ASP A 142 12.03 -1.51 -0.83
C ASP A 142 12.90 -1.56 -2.11
N LEU A 143 14.17 -1.17 -1.99
CA LEU A 143 15.10 -1.10 -3.12
C LEU A 143 15.55 -2.49 -3.60
N TYR A 144 15.64 -3.45 -2.68
CA TYR A 144 16.26 -4.77 -2.87
C TYR A 144 15.27 -5.91 -2.91
N THR A 145 14.11 -5.74 -2.21
CA THR A 145 13.19 -6.84 -1.94
C THR A 145 11.80 -6.50 -2.46
N PRO A 146 11.34 -7.16 -3.55
CA PRO A 146 9.99 -6.94 -4.07
C PRO A 146 8.94 -7.31 -3.03
N GLY A 147 8.02 -6.37 -2.74
CA GLY A 147 7.00 -6.51 -1.71
C GLY A 147 7.51 -6.40 -0.27
N GLY A 148 8.75 -5.92 -0.10
CA GLY A 148 9.36 -5.70 1.21
C GLY A 148 9.40 -6.96 2.07
N LEU A 149 9.02 -6.84 3.33
CA LEU A 149 8.97 -7.93 4.30
C LEU A 149 7.54 -8.44 4.54
N VAL A 150 6.71 -8.49 3.49
CA VAL A 150 5.30 -8.90 3.58
C VAL A 150 5.14 -10.31 4.13
N GLU A 151 6.03 -11.23 3.77
CA GLU A 151 6.05 -12.63 4.23
C GLU A 151 6.31 -12.76 5.74
N TYR A 152 6.97 -11.76 6.31
CA TYR A 152 7.30 -11.71 7.75
C TYR A 152 6.33 -10.86 8.56
N GLY A 153 5.21 -10.41 7.95
CA GLY A 153 4.16 -9.65 8.64
C GLY A 153 4.54 -8.21 8.98
N SER A 154 5.53 -7.63 8.29
CA SER A 154 5.82 -6.19 8.42
C SER A 154 4.60 -5.34 8.09
N GLY A 155 4.48 -4.18 8.70
CA GLY A 155 3.29 -3.31 8.64
C GLY A 155 3.52 -2.00 7.91
N ALA A 156 4.57 -1.85 7.10
CA ALA A 156 4.76 -0.64 6.30
C ALA A 156 3.80 -0.62 5.10
N GLN A 157 3.83 0.48 4.34
CA GLN A 157 2.85 0.73 3.29
C GLN A 157 2.97 -0.29 2.14
N GLU A 158 4.17 -0.64 1.68
CA GLU A 158 4.37 -1.63 0.62
C GLU A 158 3.75 -2.98 0.98
N GLU A 159 4.01 -3.48 2.19
CA GLU A 159 3.47 -4.76 2.64
C GLU A 159 1.94 -4.70 2.82
N ASN A 160 1.41 -3.52 3.22
CA ASN A 160 -0.03 -3.31 3.29
C ASN A 160 -0.67 -3.39 1.90
N LEU A 161 -0.08 -2.74 0.88
CA LEU A 161 -0.57 -2.83 -0.50
C LEU A 161 -0.53 -4.27 -1.01
N CYS A 162 0.56 -5.01 -0.77
CA CYS A 162 0.70 -6.41 -1.18
C CYS A 162 -0.32 -7.34 -0.52
N ARG A 163 -0.75 -7.06 0.72
CA ARG A 163 -1.81 -7.83 1.37
C ARG A 163 -3.19 -7.56 0.81
N ARG A 164 -3.42 -6.38 0.21
CA ARG A 164 -4.72 -5.91 -0.26
C ARG A 164 -4.98 -6.15 -1.74
N SER A 165 -3.97 -6.59 -2.49
CA SER A 165 -4.01 -6.62 -3.95
C SER A 165 -3.17 -7.75 -4.54
N ASN A 166 -3.19 -7.86 -5.86
CA ASN A 166 -2.28 -8.71 -6.61
C ASN A 166 -0.95 -8.01 -7.01
N LEU A 167 -0.56 -6.93 -6.32
CA LEU A 167 0.67 -6.18 -6.63
C LEU A 167 1.93 -7.06 -6.68
N VAL A 168 2.00 -8.09 -5.82
CA VAL A 168 3.13 -9.02 -5.82
C VAL A 168 3.33 -9.74 -7.15
N VAL A 169 2.29 -9.94 -7.93
CA VAL A 169 2.38 -10.55 -9.28
C VAL A 169 3.26 -9.70 -10.20
N SER A 170 3.07 -8.37 -10.16
CA SER A 170 3.92 -7.43 -10.88
C SER A 170 5.35 -7.42 -10.34
N LEU A 171 5.52 -7.25 -9.02
CA LEU A 171 6.84 -7.06 -8.44
C LEU A 171 7.72 -8.32 -8.51
N TYR A 172 7.13 -9.50 -8.33
CA TYR A 172 7.87 -10.76 -8.24
C TYR A 172 8.46 -11.21 -9.58
N GLN A 173 7.89 -10.82 -10.73
CA GLN A 173 8.48 -11.12 -12.03
C GLN A 173 9.89 -10.52 -12.21
N PHE A 174 10.19 -9.43 -11.51
CA PHE A 174 11.51 -8.79 -11.49
C PHE A 174 12.47 -9.44 -10.48
N SER A 175 12.20 -10.67 -10.03
CA SER A 175 13.07 -11.43 -9.12
C SER A 175 12.99 -12.92 -9.42
N GLU A 176 14.00 -13.46 -10.08
CA GLU A 176 14.08 -14.90 -10.38
C GLU A 176 13.88 -15.78 -9.14
N MET A 177 14.40 -15.33 -7.99
CA MET A 177 14.20 -16.02 -6.71
C MET A 177 12.72 -16.10 -6.34
N ARG A 178 11.96 -15.01 -6.48
CA ARG A 178 10.53 -14.97 -6.17
C ARG A 178 9.70 -15.80 -7.14
N VAL A 179 10.01 -15.74 -8.43
CA VAL A 179 9.35 -16.58 -9.44
C VAL A 179 9.52 -18.07 -9.09
N ARG A 180 10.71 -18.49 -8.71
CA ARG A 180 10.97 -19.88 -8.28
C ARG A 180 10.31 -20.23 -6.95
N GLN A 181 10.18 -19.30 -6.04
CA GLN A 181 9.55 -19.49 -4.72
C GLN A 181 8.02 -19.66 -4.82
N TYR A 182 7.39 -19.03 -5.81
CA TYR A 182 5.94 -19.00 -6.01
C TYR A 182 5.53 -19.55 -7.38
N PRO A 183 5.81 -20.82 -7.68
CA PRO A 183 5.50 -21.43 -8.99
C PRO A 183 3.99 -21.46 -9.28
N SER A 184 3.14 -21.44 -8.26
CA SER A 184 1.68 -21.40 -8.38
C SER A 184 1.13 -20.08 -8.93
N LEU A 185 1.92 -19.00 -8.92
CA LEU A 185 1.52 -17.72 -9.50
C LEU A 185 1.76 -17.66 -11.02
N ASP A 186 2.38 -18.66 -11.61
CA ASP A 186 2.69 -18.78 -13.05
C ASP A 186 3.37 -17.53 -13.64
N LEU A 187 4.36 -16.99 -12.90
CA LEU A 187 5.07 -15.77 -13.25
C LEU A 187 6.17 -16.03 -14.27
N ILE A 188 6.39 -15.07 -15.16
CA ILE A 188 7.51 -15.08 -16.12
C ILE A 188 8.62 -14.21 -15.53
N VAL A 189 9.86 -14.70 -15.58
CA VAL A 189 11.04 -13.93 -15.16
C VAL A 189 11.29 -12.81 -16.17
N SER A 190 11.27 -11.58 -15.72
CA SER A 190 11.64 -10.41 -16.53
C SER A 190 13.14 -10.38 -16.80
N GLU A 191 13.55 -9.72 -17.89
CA GLU A 191 14.98 -9.41 -18.14
C GLU A 191 15.52 -8.40 -17.13
N ASP A 192 14.70 -7.41 -16.73
CA ASP A 192 15.03 -6.48 -15.66
C ASP A 192 14.86 -7.15 -14.30
N GLN A 193 15.78 -6.93 -13.38
CA GLN A 193 15.81 -7.61 -12.08
C GLN A 193 16.08 -6.62 -10.94
N TYR A 194 15.57 -6.96 -9.75
CA TYR A 194 16.01 -6.32 -8.51
C TYR A 194 17.50 -6.57 -8.25
N PRO A 195 18.22 -5.61 -7.61
CA PRO A 195 17.70 -4.38 -7.01
C PRO A 195 17.33 -3.34 -8.07
N MET A 196 16.36 -2.48 -7.76
CA MET A 196 16.08 -1.30 -8.58
C MET A 196 17.31 -0.38 -8.62
N ASP A 197 17.48 0.40 -9.72
CA ASP A 197 18.52 1.42 -9.77
C ASP A 197 18.39 2.41 -8.60
N GLU A 198 19.51 2.70 -7.94
CA GLU A 198 19.50 3.52 -6.73
C GLU A 198 19.01 4.96 -7.00
N ARG A 199 19.23 5.52 -8.19
CA ARG A 199 18.91 6.91 -8.53
C ARG A 199 17.62 7.05 -9.32
N TYR A 200 17.45 6.22 -10.35
CA TYR A 200 16.38 6.33 -11.35
C TYR A 200 15.43 5.12 -11.31
N GLY A 201 15.64 4.20 -10.37
CA GLY A 201 14.86 2.98 -10.27
C GLY A 201 13.40 3.24 -9.91
N GLY A 202 12.52 2.60 -10.65
CA GLY A 202 11.09 2.54 -10.36
C GLY A 202 10.41 1.45 -11.16
N ILE A 203 9.31 0.94 -10.65
CA ILE A 203 8.48 -0.05 -11.33
C ILE A 203 7.08 0.52 -11.50
N TYR A 204 6.59 0.50 -12.72
CA TYR A 204 5.17 0.69 -13.01
C TYR A 204 4.48 -0.65 -13.01
N SER A 205 3.34 -0.74 -12.33
CA SER A 205 2.46 -1.90 -12.29
C SER A 205 1.06 -1.45 -12.70
N GLY A 206 0.68 -1.75 -13.93
CA GLY A 206 -0.65 -1.42 -14.45
C GLY A 206 -1.73 -2.37 -13.94
N CYS A 207 -2.96 -1.90 -13.86
CA CYS A 207 -4.14 -2.72 -13.57
C CYS A 207 -4.05 -3.61 -12.31
N VAL A 208 -3.40 -3.12 -11.25
CA VAL A 208 -3.31 -3.84 -9.98
C VAL A 208 -4.71 -3.92 -9.35
N GLY A 209 -5.20 -5.13 -9.15
CA GLY A 209 -6.51 -5.38 -8.55
C GLY A 209 -6.44 -5.30 -7.03
N PHE A 210 -7.09 -4.29 -6.44
CA PHE A 210 -7.28 -4.16 -4.99
C PHE A 210 -8.62 -4.76 -4.61
N PHE A 211 -8.60 -5.81 -3.83
CA PHE A 211 -9.79 -6.58 -3.43
C PHE A 211 -9.96 -6.72 -1.91
N ARG A 212 -9.10 -6.05 -1.12
CA ARG A 212 -9.23 -5.99 0.33
C ARG A 212 -9.20 -4.55 0.83
N GLY A 213 -9.97 -4.30 1.89
CA GLY A 213 -9.97 -3.08 2.68
C GLY A 213 -8.69 -2.89 3.50
N PRO A 214 -8.60 -1.79 4.28
CA PRO A 214 -7.44 -1.45 5.10
C PRO A 214 -7.27 -2.39 6.32
N GLU A 215 -6.07 -2.32 6.94
CA GLU A 215 -5.77 -3.07 8.17
C GLU A 215 -6.73 -2.72 9.31
N SER A 216 -7.17 -1.47 9.40
CA SER A 216 -8.15 -1.00 10.40
C SER A 216 -9.49 -1.74 10.33
N GLU A 217 -9.81 -2.35 9.18
CA GLU A 217 -10.99 -3.15 8.92
C GLU A 217 -10.68 -4.66 8.80
N GLY A 218 -9.51 -5.09 9.30
CA GLY A 218 -9.07 -6.49 9.29
C GLY A 218 -8.83 -7.04 7.88
N TYR A 219 -8.49 -6.20 6.89
CA TYR A 219 -8.29 -6.61 5.51
C TYR A 219 -9.49 -7.34 4.90
N SER A 220 -10.71 -6.93 5.27
CA SER A 220 -11.96 -7.49 4.74
C SER A 220 -11.99 -7.49 3.21
N LEU A 221 -12.59 -8.51 2.60
CA LEU A 221 -12.80 -8.54 1.16
C LEU A 221 -13.79 -7.43 0.75
N LEU A 222 -13.58 -6.86 -0.43
CA LEU A 222 -14.45 -5.83 -1.01
C LEU A 222 -15.54 -6.49 -1.85
N ASP A 223 -16.73 -5.90 -1.89
CA ASP A 223 -17.78 -6.34 -2.83
C ASP A 223 -17.41 -6.02 -4.28
N ASN A 224 -16.70 -4.91 -4.51
CA ASN A 224 -16.20 -4.53 -5.83
C ASN A 224 -14.70 -4.25 -5.75
N PRO A 225 -13.84 -5.01 -6.46
CA PRO A 225 -12.43 -4.72 -6.54
C PRO A 225 -12.17 -3.49 -7.40
N TYR A 226 -11.06 -2.78 -7.14
CA TYR A 226 -10.61 -1.62 -7.91
C TYR A 226 -9.33 -1.94 -8.65
N GLY A 227 -9.28 -1.60 -9.94
CA GLY A 227 -8.05 -1.57 -10.73
C GLY A 227 -7.33 -0.25 -10.50
N ILE A 228 -6.15 -0.27 -9.86
CA ILE A 228 -5.36 0.92 -9.56
C ILE A 228 -3.94 0.68 -10.07
N SER A 229 -3.43 1.58 -10.92
CA SER A 229 -2.02 1.53 -11.31
C SER A 229 -1.11 1.96 -10.17
N VAL A 230 0.02 1.27 -10.00
CA VAL A 230 0.96 1.50 -8.89
C VAL A 230 2.33 1.87 -9.44
N ILE A 231 2.95 2.90 -8.85
CA ILE A 231 4.33 3.30 -9.11
C ILE A 231 5.16 2.96 -7.87
N SER A 232 6.08 2.01 -8.01
CA SER A 232 6.96 1.58 -6.92
C SER A 232 8.31 2.24 -7.04
N VAL A 233 8.69 3.08 -6.07
CA VAL A 233 10.00 3.75 -5.99
C VAL A 233 10.51 3.68 -4.56
N ALA A 234 11.80 3.36 -4.40
CA ALA A 234 12.44 3.28 -3.10
C ALA A 234 13.02 4.63 -2.66
N ALA A 235 12.68 5.10 -1.47
CA ALA A 235 13.33 6.25 -0.85
C ALA A 235 14.72 5.87 -0.31
N ILE A 236 15.54 6.87 0.04
CA ILE A 236 16.80 6.64 0.76
C ILE A 236 16.49 6.06 2.14
N ALA A 237 17.13 4.98 2.51
CA ALA A 237 16.98 4.38 3.82
C ALA A 237 17.97 4.99 4.83
N GLY A 238 17.46 5.62 5.90
CA GLY A 238 18.25 6.19 6.98
C GLY A 238 19.19 7.34 6.54
N PRO A 239 18.70 8.39 5.89
CA PRO A 239 19.54 9.48 5.44
C PRO A 239 20.22 10.17 6.62
N ARG A 240 21.37 10.78 6.35
CA ARG A 240 22.03 11.67 7.32
C ARG A 240 21.19 12.95 7.45
N ILE A 241 20.88 13.32 8.68
CA ILE A 241 20.10 14.54 8.95
C ILE A 241 20.98 15.53 9.70
N GLY A 242 21.15 16.73 9.11
CA GLY A 242 21.87 17.83 9.71
C GLY A 242 21.18 18.39 10.94
N LYS A 243 21.84 19.35 11.62
CA LYS A 243 21.26 20.06 12.79
C LYS A 243 20.07 20.95 12.39
N ASP A 244 20.01 21.34 11.14
CA ASP A 244 18.93 22.09 10.50
C ASP A 244 17.70 21.24 10.10
N GLY A 245 17.77 19.92 10.34
CA GLY A 245 16.72 18.99 9.98
C GLY A 245 16.70 18.60 8.50
N MET A 246 17.73 18.97 7.73
CA MET A 246 17.82 18.71 6.29
C MET A 246 18.78 17.57 5.99
N MET A 247 18.57 16.89 4.86
CA MET A 247 19.54 15.95 4.29
C MET A 247 20.70 16.71 3.65
N PRO A 248 21.93 16.12 3.61
CA PRO A 248 23.05 16.67 2.83
C PRO A 248 22.68 16.78 1.34
N ARG A 249 23.32 17.73 0.65
CA ARG A 249 23.04 18.01 -0.77
C ARG A 249 23.14 16.79 -1.70
N GLU A 250 24.02 15.85 -1.39
CA GLU A 250 24.16 14.61 -2.18
C GLU A 250 22.89 13.75 -2.09
N GLU A 251 22.38 13.50 -0.86
CA GLU A 251 21.17 12.74 -0.60
C GLU A 251 19.92 13.50 -1.06
N GLU A 252 19.93 14.85 -0.93
CA GLU A 252 18.89 15.72 -1.49
C GLU A 252 18.77 15.54 -3.01
N ASN A 253 19.89 15.63 -3.75
CA ASN A 253 19.91 15.47 -5.19
C ASN A 253 19.44 14.06 -5.63
N LEU A 254 19.84 13.03 -4.88
CA LEU A 254 19.38 11.66 -5.12
C LEU A 254 17.85 11.55 -4.90
N THR A 255 17.33 12.17 -3.85
CA THR A 255 15.89 12.20 -3.57
C THR A 255 15.12 12.97 -4.64
N LEU A 256 15.65 14.09 -5.13
CA LEU A 256 15.05 14.85 -6.23
C LEU A 256 14.93 13.98 -7.51
N ASP A 257 15.98 13.22 -7.86
CA ASP A 257 15.92 12.34 -9.03
C ASP A 257 14.89 11.21 -8.87
N LYS A 258 14.76 10.66 -7.67
CA LYS A 258 13.71 9.68 -7.35
C LYS A 258 12.29 10.28 -7.48
N ILE A 259 12.08 11.50 -6.99
CA ILE A 259 10.79 12.19 -7.13
C ILE A 259 10.50 12.47 -8.61
N ARG A 260 11.49 12.95 -9.40
CA ARG A 260 11.33 13.11 -10.85
C ARG A 260 10.96 11.81 -11.54
N THR A 261 11.55 10.68 -11.11
CA THR A 261 11.20 9.35 -11.64
C THR A 261 9.74 9.00 -11.38
N ILE A 262 9.22 9.24 -10.16
CA ILE A 262 7.80 9.03 -9.84
C ILE A 262 6.89 9.80 -10.81
N PHE A 263 7.18 11.08 -11.03
CA PHE A 263 6.38 11.94 -11.91
C PHE A 263 6.46 11.50 -13.37
N ARG A 264 7.66 11.18 -13.85
CA ARG A 264 7.87 10.70 -15.24
C ARG A 264 7.14 9.40 -15.50
N ILE A 265 7.20 8.43 -14.58
CA ILE A 265 6.47 7.16 -14.72
C ILE A 265 4.96 7.43 -14.81
N GLY A 266 4.41 8.30 -13.95
CA GLY A 266 3.00 8.67 -14.02
C GLY A 266 2.62 9.34 -15.33
N MET A 267 3.47 10.25 -15.85
CA MET A 267 3.27 10.89 -17.14
C MET A 267 3.40 9.90 -18.31
N ASP A 268 4.43 9.06 -18.33
CA ASP A 268 4.70 8.09 -19.41
C ASP A 268 3.51 7.14 -19.60
N ASN A 269 2.87 6.75 -18.52
CA ASN A 269 1.73 5.83 -18.53
C ASN A 269 0.36 6.54 -18.58
N GLY A 270 0.33 7.84 -18.86
CA GLY A 270 -0.89 8.58 -19.20
C GLY A 270 -1.83 8.86 -18.02
N HIS A 271 -1.30 8.86 -16.79
CA HIS A 271 -2.08 9.22 -15.62
C HIS A 271 -2.35 10.72 -15.55
N ASP A 272 -3.55 11.09 -15.13
CA ASP A 272 -3.94 12.50 -14.93
C ASP A 272 -3.84 12.95 -13.47
N SER A 273 -3.59 12.02 -12.58
CA SER A 273 -3.46 12.29 -11.15
C SER A 273 -2.50 11.33 -10.45
N LEU A 274 -1.91 11.80 -9.34
CA LEU A 274 -1.03 11.00 -8.49
C LEU A 274 -1.59 10.97 -7.07
N VAL A 275 -1.57 9.79 -6.46
CA VAL A 275 -1.78 9.60 -5.03
C VAL A 275 -0.44 9.25 -4.40
N LEU A 276 0.17 10.24 -3.81
CA LEU A 276 1.47 10.19 -3.14
C LEU A 276 1.31 10.00 -1.63
N SER A 277 2.42 9.82 -0.93
CA SER A 277 2.45 9.76 0.53
C SER A 277 3.74 10.41 1.07
N ALA A 278 3.99 10.31 2.36
CA ALA A 278 5.21 10.80 3.02
C ALA A 278 6.40 9.89 2.67
N PHE A 279 7.00 10.11 1.49
CA PHE A 279 8.01 9.30 0.85
C PHE A 279 9.24 9.08 1.74
N GLY A 280 9.43 7.84 2.21
CA GLY A 280 10.51 7.45 3.09
C GLY A 280 10.43 7.95 4.54
N CYS A 281 9.37 8.70 4.93
CA CYS A 281 9.30 9.32 6.26
C CYS A 281 8.93 8.36 7.40
N GLY A 282 8.53 7.14 7.08
CA GLY A 282 8.23 6.09 8.05
C GLY A 282 9.48 5.30 8.47
N ALA A 283 9.58 4.06 8.00
CA ALA A 283 10.68 3.13 8.35
C ALA A 283 12.07 3.63 7.91
N PHE A 284 12.14 4.36 6.80
CA PHE A 284 13.40 4.88 6.26
C PHE A 284 13.84 6.21 6.87
N ALA A 285 13.09 6.76 7.80
CA ALA A 285 13.45 7.92 8.63
C ALA A 285 13.86 9.19 7.87
N ASN A 286 13.31 9.44 6.67
CA ASN A 286 13.49 10.70 5.96
C ASN A 286 12.75 11.85 6.68
N PRO A 287 13.28 13.09 6.70
CA PRO A 287 12.66 14.22 7.37
C PRO A 287 11.46 14.77 6.57
N PRO A 288 10.21 14.70 7.11
CA PRO A 288 8.99 15.03 6.33
C PRO A 288 8.94 16.45 5.79
N ALA A 289 9.43 17.42 6.56
CA ALA A 289 9.46 18.82 6.13
C ALA A 289 10.40 19.04 4.94
N HIS A 290 11.52 18.32 4.91
CA HIS A 290 12.43 18.38 3.78
C HIS A 290 11.85 17.65 2.56
N ILE A 291 11.31 16.45 2.75
CA ILE A 291 10.67 15.69 1.66
C ILE A 291 9.52 16.48 1.02
N ALA A 292 8.67 17.14 1.82
CA ALA A 292 7.60 17.98 1.30
C ALA A 292 8.13 19.13 0.41
N LYS A 293 9.21 19.80 0.83
CA LYS A 293 9.88 20.84 0.03
C LYS A 293 10.46 20.29 -1.28
N LEU A 294 11.06 19.09 -1.26
CA LEU A 294 11.63 18.49 -2.47
C LEU A 294 10.53 18.12 -3.47
N PHE A 295 9.38 17.62 -2.99
CA PHE A 295 8.21 17.43 -3.87
C PHE A 295 7.74 18.76 -4.46
N HIS A 296 7.62 19.81 -3.64
CA HIS A 296 7.22 21.13 -4.09
C HIS A 296 8.18 21.66 -5.16
N GLN A 297 9.50 21.56 -4.91
CA GLN A 297 10.53 21.96 -5.86
C GLN A 297 10.37 21.26 -7.22
N VAL A 298 10.22 19.92 -7.24
CA VAL A 298 10.03 19.16 -8.48
C VAL A 298 8.74 19.56 -9.18
N MET A 299 7.65 19.77 -8.45
CA MET A 299 6.35 20.19 -9.02
C MET A 299 6.42 21.55 -9.74
N GLU A 300 7.34 22.43 -9.37
CA GLU A 300 7.55 23.73 -10.00
C GLU A 300 8.55 23.68 -11.17
N GLU A 301 9.27 22.57 -11.38
CA GLU A 301 10.15 22.40 -12.53
C GLU A 301 9.35 22.47 -13.85
N PRO A 302 9.89 23.11 -14.92
CA PRO A 302 9.18 23.26 -16.20
C PRO A 302 8.65 21.94 -16.78
N GLU A 303 9.33 20.82 -16.53
CA GLU A 303 8.92 19.49 -16.97
C GLU A 303 7.61 19.04 -16.29
N PHE A 304 7.44 19.31 -15.00
CA PHE A 304 6.36 18.76 -14.18
C PHE A 304 5.25 19.74 -13.84
N LYS A 305 5.50 21.03 -14.03
CA LYS A 305 4.50 22.06 -13.75
C LYS A 305 3.23 21.84 -14.58
N ASN A 306 2.11 21.67 -13.90
CA ASN A 306 0.81 21.35 -14.51
C ASN A 306 0.77 20.01 -15.30
N ALA A 307 1.66 19.08 -15.01
CA ALA A 307 1.67 17.77 -15.66
C ALA A 307 0.48 16.88 -15.25
N PHE A 308 -0.15 17.16 -14.11
CA PHE A 308 -1.29 16.42 -13.59
C PHE A 308 -2.47 17.35 -13.27
N ARG A 309 -3.70 16.84 -13.36
CA ARG A 309 -4.91 17.52 -12.90
C ARG A 309 -4.95 17.63 -11.38
N LEU A 310 -4.49 16.57 -10.69
CA LEU A 310 -4.49 16.48 -9.25
C LEU A 310 -3.27 15.70 -8.74
N ILE A 311 -2.64 16.22 -7.71
CA ILE A 311 -1.63 15.53 -6.91
C ILE A 311 -2.12 15.52 -5.48
N ALA A 312 -2.26 14.33 -4.90
CA ALA A 312 -2.71 14.16 -3.54
C ALA A 312 -1.62 13.49 -2.69
N PHE A 313 -1.39 14.01 -1.52
CA PHE A 313 -0.61 13.36 -0.47
C PHE A 313 -1.59 12.74 0.53
N ALA A 314 -1.80 11.43 0.43
CA ALA A 314 -2.59 10.64 1.35
C ALA A 314 -1.64 10.05 2.40
N ILE A 315 -1.67 10.60 3.61
CA ILE A 315 -0.72 10.30 4.68
C ILE A 315 -1.51 9.87 5.91
N LEU A 316 -1.47 8.59 6.24
CA LEU A 316 -1.97 8.08 7.51
C LEU A 316 -0.97 8.43 8.61
N ASP A 317 -1.33 9.40 9.45
CA ASP A 317 -0.52 9.78 10.60
C ASP A 317 -0.89 8.96 11.84
N GLY A 318 0.08 8.70 12.71
CA GLY A 318 -0.11 7.91 13.92
C GLY A 318 0.78 6.69 14.07
N TYR A 319 1.32 6.13 12.98
CA TYR A 319 2.29 5.04 13.02
C TYR A 319 3.71 5.56 12.79
N ARG A 320 4.62 5.28 13.73
CA ARG A 320 6.02 5.76 13.69
C ARG A 320 6.13 7.29 13.51
N THR A 321 5.29 8.04 14.21
CA THR A 321 5.33 9.49 14.30
C THR A 321 5.82 9.96 15.67
N GLY A 322 6.23 11.23 15.80
CA GLY A 322 6.82 11.77 17.03
C GLY A 322 8.24 11.27 17.29
N LEU A 323 8.94 10.75 16.27
CA LEU A 323 10.35 10.34 16.35
C LEU A 323 11.26 11.54 16.04
N ARG A 324 12.58 11.34 16.22
CA ARG A 324 13.58 12.40 16.00
C ARG A 324 13.49 13.05 14.61
N HIS A 325 13.22 12.27 13.55
CA HIS A 325 13.15 12.77 12.19
C HIS A 325 11.77 13.35 11.84
N ASN A 326 10.71 13.01 12.58
CA ASN A 326 9.34 13.47 12.36
C ASN A 326 8.62 13.86 13.68
N PRO A 327 9.15 14.80 14.46
CA PRO A 327 8.62 15.15 15.77
C PRO A 327 7.17 15.69 15.73
N GLU A 328 6.77 16.32 14.63
CA GLU A 328 5.40 16.83 14.40
C GLU A 328 4.50 15.82 13.63
N GLY A 329 4.95 14.56 13.48
CA GLY A 329 4.30 13.60 12.59
C GLY A 329 4.72 13.76 11.13
N ASN A 330 4.08 13.00 10.25
CA ASN A 330 4.37 13.05 8.81
C ASN A 330 3.39 13.94 8.04
N LEU A 331 2.15 14.09 8.52
CA LEU A 331 1.08 14.82 7.84
C LEU A 331 1.26 16.36 7.91
N LEU A 332 1.48 16.88 9.11
CA LEU A 332 1.52 18.33 9.35
C LEU A 332 2.59 19.05 8.52
N PRO A 333 3.82 18.53 8.35
CA PRO A 333 4.81 19.17 7.48
C PRO A 333 4.35 19.33 6.02
N PHE A 334 3.67 18.32 5.45
CA PHE A 334 3.10 18.42 4.10
C PHE A 334 1.94 19.41 4.05
N GLN A 335 1.07 19.44 5.07
CA GLN A 335 0.00 20.44 5.14
C GLN A 335 0.54 21.85 5.18
N LYS A 336 1.61 22.10 5.94
CA LYS A 336 2.28 23.40 6.02
C LYS A 336 2.89 23.81 4.69
N GLU A 337 3.61 22.90 4.02
CA GLU A 337 4.29 23.19 2.76
C GLU A 337 3.31 23.53 1.62
N PHE A 338 2.16 22.88 1.58
CA PHE A 338 1.18 23.06 0.52
C PHE A 338 -0.04 23.91 0.91
N ASP A 339 0.05 24.70 1.99
CA ASP A 339 -1.03 25.56 2.50
C ASP A 339 -2.37 24.83 2.70
N CYS A 340 -2.31 23.56 3.07
CA CYS A 340 -3.47 22.71 3.27
C CYS A 340 -3.84 22.50 4.74
N VAL A 341 -3.32 23.33 5.66
CA VAL A 341 -3.68 23.29 7.09
C VAL A 341 -5.15 23.67 7.23
N PRO A 342 -6.02 22.86 7.86
CA PRO A 342 -7.40 23.25 8.08
C PRO A 342 -7.47 24.51 8.93
N GLN A 343 -8.05 25.58 8.39
CA GLN A 343 -8.43 26.74 9.20
C GLN A 343 -9.56 26.29 10.13
N ASN A 344 -9.41 26.52 11.42
CA ASN A 344 -10.38 26.14 12.45
C ASN A 344 -11.80 26.53 12.02
N GLY A 345 -12.63 25.56 11.69
CA GLY A 345 -14.07 25.76 11.48
C GLY A 345 -14.66 25.41 10.11
N THR A 346 -13.89 24.97 9.13
CA THR A 346 -14.47 24.56 7.85
C THR A 346 -14.07 23.12 7.49
N THR A 347 -14.96 22.18 7.72
CA THR A 347 -14.91 20.84 7.13
C THR A 347 -15.19 21.03 5.63
N ALA A 348 -14.16 21.22 4.83
CA ALA A 348 -14.30 21.14 3.37
C ALA A 348 -14.23 19.67 2.96
N LEU A 349 -15.38 19.16 2.51
CA LEU A 349 -15.60 17.90 1.84
C LEU A 349 -14.71 17.72 0.61
#